data_f691e0f4f640d71f521446e4a8119fe9
#
_entry.id   f691e0f4f640d71f521446e4a8119fe9
#
_cell.length_a   1.000
_cell.length_b   1.000
_cell.length_c   1.000
_cell.angle_alpha   90.00
_cell.angle_beta   90.00
_cell.angle_gamma   90.00
#
_symmetry.space_group_name_H-M   'P 1'
#
loop_
_entity.id
_entity.type
_entity.pdbx_description
1 polymer ?
#
loop_
_entity_poly.entity_id
_entity_poly.type
_entity_poly.pdbx_seq_one_letter_code
_entity_poly.pdbx_strand_id
1 'polypeptide(L)'
;LILITFLRKEEILKGDSTLVDDVPPHKKSEKTGCLPNMTKTLKSNYIKLLEKTKNLVTLNSAASILHWDMQTKMPPKGIQMRSLQLAMLSRFSHKMITDPEIGRLLKSTLKHPEYDSLDPIQKRNLYLIKKNYNEQTKLPEELVVKITKQQAITIDVWKKAKATKKFLKFKPELEKLFKLKKQAAEILMKVKETATPYDALVDIFEPKMSSEAISKVFKELKDGLTSLIKKCETSPKQPDTSILNHPISTKTQQKIGKLLAEFIGYDVTTINSGGRIDETEHPFTTGYYDDVRITTHYYPNRFASSIFSIMHEGGHAIYEQNLKKEWMFQPVGEACSMGFHESQSRFVENIVGRSREFWSYFFPKLKKMTNRVLSDLTLDNFVYAINHVKPSKIRIEADEVTYSLHIIIRFNLERDLFAEKITIDELPQVWNESYNKHLGVSIENDSKGVMQDTHWASGLYGYFPSYALGNIYSGQLLASMEDDLQDWRTQIAKGDFINVKQWLIKNVHDYGNLHNPKDLIKIISGKELDVKPYLNYLNEKYSRLYEF
;
A
#
# COMPACT_ATOMS: atom_id res chain seq x y z
N LEU A 1 2.03 -9.16 1.25
CA LEU A 1 3.32 -8.56 1.69
C LEU A 1 3.24 -7.76 3.00
N ILE A 2 2.14 -7.82 3.75
CA ILE A 2 2.04 -7.20 5.09
C ILE A 2 1.58 -8.28 6.08
N LEU A 3 2.43 -9.28 6.33
CA LEU A 3 2.31 -10.17 7.47
C LEU A 3 3.24 -9.67 8.58
N ILE A 4 2.86 -8.58 9.26
CA ILE A 4 3.50 -8.14 10.48
C ILE A 4 2.57 -8.51 11.65
N THR A 5 2.73 -9.70 12.05
CA THR A 5 2.82 -10.43 13.30
C THR A 5 2.39 -9.67 14.56
N PHE A 6 1.22 -10.01 15.06
CA PHE A 6 0.89 -9.90 16.47
C PHE A 6 1.08 -11.27 17.13
N LEU A 7 2.14 -11.45 17.89
CA LEU A 7 2.34 -12.62 18.75
C LEU A 7 2.19 -12.24 20.22
N ARG A 8 1.28 -12.87 20.91
CA ARG A 8 1.30 -13.02 22.38
C ARG A 8 1.75 -14.44 22.75
N LYS A 9 2.50 -14.45 23.85
CA LYS A 9 3.17 -15.52 24.57
C LYS A 9 2.69 -16.96 24.40
N GLU A 10 3.71 -17.80 24.37
CA GLU A 10 3.77 -19.25 24.43
C GLU A 10 3.15 -19.86 25.68
N GLU A 11 2.59 -21.05 25.48
CA GLU A 11 2.90 -22.21 26.35
C GLU A 11 2.89 -23.47 25.48
N ILE A 12 3.90 -24.30 25.72
CA ILE A 12 4.24 -25.51 24.99
C ILE A 12 3.32 -26.64 25.45
N LEU A 13 2.67 -27.33 24.53
CA LEU A 13 2.23 -28.71 24.76
C LEU A 13 2.61 -29.59 23.56
N LYS A 14 3.41 -30.60 23.87
CA LYS A 14 3.71 -31.75 23.01
C LYS A 14 2.44 -32.60 22.89
N GLY A 15 2.10 -32.93 21.67
CA GLY A 15 1.01 -33.84 21.37
C GLY A 15 1.19 -34.48 20.00
N ASP A 16 1.12 -35.77 20.01
CA ASP A 16 1.46 -36.81 19.06
C ASP A 16 0.88 -36.66 17.64
N SER A 17 1.66 -37.18 16.70
CA SER A 17 1.35 -37.30 15.28
C SER A 17 0.60 -38.59 15.02
N THR A 18 -0.62 -38.51 14.49
CA THR A 18 -1.19 -39.48 13.52
C THR A 18 -2.53 -38.98 13.03
N LEU A 19 -2.73 -39.07 11.73
CA LEU A 19 -3.94 -39.02 10.90
C LEU A 19 -3.91 -37.90 9.85
N VAL A 20 -3.40 -38.24 8.68
CA VAL A 20 -3.88 -37.70 7.40
C VAL A 20 -3.71 -38.83 6.37
N ASP A 21 -4.79 -39.48 6.02
CA ASP A 21 -4.90 -40.27 4.81
C ASP A 21 -6.15 -39.86 4.04
N ASP A 22 -5.99 -39.87 2.70
CA ASP A 22 -7.00 -39.88 1.65
C ASP A 22 -7.79 -38.61 1.29
N VAL A 23 -7.16 -37.88 0.34
CA VAL A 23 -7.90 -37.08 -0.65
C VAL A 23 -7.57 -37.61 -2.06
N PRO A 24 -8.58 -37.98 -2.87
CA PRO A 24 -8.36 -38.57 -4.21
C PRO A 24 -7.74 -37.56 -5.19
N PRO A 25 -6.96 -38.03 -6.17
CA PRO A 25 -6.24 -37.14 -7.08
C PRO A 25 -7.19 -36.48 -8.08
N HIS A 26 -7.27 -35.16 -8.04
CA HIS A 26 -7.89 -34.37 -9.08
C HIS A 26 -7.13 -34.49 -10.40
N LYS A 27 -7.86 -34.73 -11.48
CA LYS A 27 -7.36 -34.77 -12.86
C LYS A 27 -6.54 -33.53 -13.16
N LYS A 28 -5.33 -33.75 -13.67
CA LYS A 28 -4.41 -32.73 -14.17
C LYS A 28 -5.11 -31.87 -15.23
N SER A 29 -5.35 -30.61 -14.97
CA SER A 29 -5.56 -29.62 -16.01
C SER A 29 -4.19 -29.17 -16.51
N GLU A 30 -3.73 -29.79 -17.59
CA GLU A 30 -2.55 -29.32 -18.33
C GLU A 30 -2.93 -28.07 -19.13
N LYS A 31 -2.56 -26.90 -18.63
CA LYS A 31 -2.23 -25.72 -19.44
C LYS A 31 -1.18 -24.90 -18.71
N THR A 32 0.00 -25.46 -18.51
CA THR A 32 1.22 -24.68 -18.32
C THR A 32 1.60 -24.15 -19.69
N GLY A 33 1.66 -22.81 -19.83
CA GLY A 33 2.10 -22.15 -21.05
C GLY A 33 3.37 -22.80 -21.61
N CYS A 34 3.46 -22.84 -22.92
CA CYS A 34 4.48 -23.50 -23.72
C CYS A 34 5.89 -23.33 -23.13
N LEU A 35 6.54 -24.43 -22.76
CA LEU A 35 7.95 -24.51 -22.35
C LEU A 35 8.74 -25.33 -23.42
N PRO A 36 8.93 -24.81 -24.64
CA PRO A 36 9.35 -25.65 -25.76
C PRO A 36 10.86 -25.98 -25.80
N ASN A 37 11.74 -25.23 -25.13
CA ASN A 37 13.19 -25.29 -25.36
C ASN A 37 14.05 -25.56 -24.11
N MET A 38 13.50 -26.16 -23.06
CA MET A 38 14.27 -26.45 -21.83
C MET A 38 14.65 -27.92 -21.74
N THR A 39 15.87 -28.23 -21.30
CA THR A 39 16.21 -29.60 -20.90
C THR A 39 15.33 -30.08 -19.77
N LYS A 40 15.15 -31.41 -19.69
CA LYS A 40 14.32 -32.06 -18.66
C LYS A 40 14.70 -31.63 -17.23
N THR A 41 15.98 -31.42 -16.95
CA THR A 41 16.49 -31.01 -15.63
C THR A 41 16.17 -29.55 -15.32
N LEU A 42 16.45 -28.62 -16.25
CA LEU A 42 16.17 -27.20 -16.07
C LEU A 42 14.67 -26.95 -15.86
N LYS A 43 13.84 -27.55 -16.72
CA LYS A 43 12.38 -27.51 -16.63
C LYS A 43 11.87 -28.04 -15.29
N SER A 44 12.37 -29.20 -14.85
CA SER A 44 11.97 -29.80 -13.57
C SER A 44 12.31 -28.91 -12.38
N ASN A 45 13.51 -28.32 -12.33
CA ASN A 45 13.93 -27.43 -11.26
C ASN A 45 13.08 -26.16 -11.22
N TYR A 46 12.80 -25.56 -12.37
CA TYR A 46 11.96 -24.36 -12.47
C TYR A 46 10.54 -24.65 -11.99
N ILE A 47 9.92 -25.73 -12.44
CA ILE A 47 8.58 -26.14 -12.01
C ILE A 47 8.53 -26.35 -10.47
N LYS A 48 9.50 -27.04 -9.89
CA LYS A 48 9.59 -27.24 -8.43
C LYS A 48 9.71 -25.92 -7.66
N LEU A 49 10.45 -24.95 -8.17
CA LEU A 49 10.53 -23.61 -7.57
C LEU A 49 9.19 -22.89 -7.60
N LEU A 50 8.45 -22.98 -8.72
CA LEU A 50 7.10 -22.40 -8.83
C LEU A 50 6.09 -23.11 -7.92
N GLU A 51 6.15 -24.44 -7.76
CA GLU A 51 5.31 -25.17 -6.81
C GLU A 51 5.55 -24.73 -5.36
N LYS A 52 6.81 -24.52 -4.96
CA LYS A 52 7.14 -23.98 -3.63
C LYS A 52 6.60 -22.56 -3.46
N THR A 53 6.70 -21.73 -4.49
CA THR A 53 6.10 -20.38 -4.48
C THR A 53 4.57 -20.45 -4.37
N LYS A 54 3.91 -21.31 -5.15
CA LYS A 54 2.46 -21.51 -5.08
C LYS A 54 2.01 -21.89 -3.67
N ASN A 55 2.69 -22.84 -3.03
CA ASN A 55 2.37 -23.27 -1.67
C ASN A 55 2.51 -22.12 -0.68
N LEU A 56 3.57 -21.32 -0.79
CA LEU A 56 3.81 -20.13 0.04
C LEU A 56 2.71 -19.08 -0.15
N VAL A 57 2.35 -18.75 -1.39
CA VAL A 57 1.28 -17.79 -1.73
C VAL A 57 -0.06 -18.28 -1.18
N THR A 58 -0.37 -19.58 -1.32
CA THR A 58 -1.61 -20.17 -0.78
C THR A 58 -1.68 -20.06 0.74
N LEU A 59 -0.59 -20.35 1.44
CA LEU A 59 -0.52 -20.20 2.90
C LEU A 59 -0.69 -18.74 3.33
N ASN A 60 -0.04 -17.81 2.65
CA ASN A 60 -0.13 -16.38 2.95
C ASN A 60 -1.52 -15.82 2.64
N SER A 61 -2.19 -16.29 1.59
CA SER A 61 -3.59 -15.94 1.28
C SER A 61 -4.54 -16.37 2.41
N ALA A 62 -4.39 -17.58 2.95
CA ALA A 62 -5.17 -18.02 4.12
C ALA A 62 -4.92 -17.12 5.35
N ALA A 63 -3.66 -16.74 5.61
CA ALA A 63 -3.33 -15.83 6.69
C ALA A 63 -3.94 -14.42 6.48
N SER A 64 -3.99 -13.93 5.25
CA SER A 64 -4.62 -12.64 4.90
C SER A 64 -6.12 -12.65 5.18
N ILE A 65 -6.83 -13.75 4.86
CA ILE A 65 -8.25 -13.92 5.19
C ILE A 65 -8.48 -13.94 6.70
N LEU A 66 -7.63 -14.64 7.46
CA LEU A 66 -7.72 -14.66 8.92
C LEU A 66 -7.45 -13.28 9.54
N HIS A 67 -6.53 -12.51 8.95
CA HIS A 67 -6.27 -11.13 9.36
C HIS A 67 -7.46 -10.22 9.06
N TRP A 68 -8.02 -10.32 7.85
CA TRP A 68 -9.24 -9.59 7.48
C TRP A 68 -10.40 -9.90 8.44
N ASP A 69 -10.67 -11.18 8.72
CA ASP A 69 -11.72 -11.59 9.64
C ASP A 69 -11.48 -11.03 11.06
N MET A 70 -10.22 -11.03 11.54
CA MET A 70 -9.83 -10.46 12.82
C MET A 70 -10.19 -8.98 12.95
N GLN A 71 -10.09 -8.22 11.84
CA GLN A 71 -10.37 -6.79 11.82
C GLN A 71 -11.85 -6.47 11.56
N THR A 72 -12.65 -7.44 11.10
CA THR A 72 -14.01 -7.18 10.60
C THR A 72 -15.11 -7.98 11.28
N LYS A 73 -15.04 -9.32 11.28
CA LYS A 73 -16.14 -10.22 11.67
C LYS A 73 -15.86 -11.09 12.89
N MET A 74 -14.59 -11.24 13.27
CA MET A 74 -14.21 -12.14 14.35
C MET A 74 -14.88 -11.74 15.69
N PRO A 75 -15.52 -12.65 16.43
CA PRO A 75 -16.01 -12.36 17.77
C PRO A 75 -14.85 -11.93 18.69
N PRO A 76 -15.04 -10.89 19.55
CA PRO A 76 -13.95 -10.34 20.40
C PRO A 76 -13.24 -11.38 21.26
N LYS A 77 -13.94 -12.40 21.74
CA LYS A 77 -13.34 -13.50 22.53
C LYS A 77 -12.42 -14.42 21.70
N GLY A 78 -12.49 -14.36 20.36
CA GLY A 78 -11.69 -15.17 19.45
C GLY A 78 -10.22 -14.74 19.33
N ILE A 79 -9.84 -13.58 19.87
CA ILE A 79 -8.53 -12.96 19.65
C ILE A 79 -7.34 -13.84 20.05
N GLN A 80 -7.45 -14.59 21.15
CA GLN A 80 -6.37 -15.46 21.60
C GLN A 80 -6.09 -16.58 20.60
N MET A 81 -7.14 -17.30 20.16
CA MET A 81 -6.99 -18.37 19.17
C MET A 81 -6.52 -17.83 17.83
N ARG A 82 -7.08 -16.70 17.36
CA ARG A 82 -6.68 -16.05 16.10
C ARG A 82 -5.20 -15.66 16.10
N SER A 83 -4.70 -15.13 17.21
CA SER A 83 -3.28 -14.80 17.37
C SER A 83 -2.39 -16.04 17.23
N LEU A 84 -2.80 -17.19 17.83
CA LEU A 84 -2.08 -18.46 17.69
C LEU A 84 -2.10 -18.99 16.24
N GLN A 85 -3.26 -18.91 15.57
CA GLN A 85 -3.40 -19.32 14.16
C GLN A 85 -2.46 -18.51 13.26
N LEU A 86 -2.49 -17.17 13.36
CA LEU A 86 -1.65 -16.28 12.55
C LEU A 86 -0.16 -16.51 12.85
N ALA A 87 0.21 -16.72 14.12
CA ALA A 87 1.57 -17.05 14.53
C ALA A 87 2.07 -18.37 13.92
N MET A 88 1.21 -19.40 13.91
CA MET A 88 1.53 -20.68 13.32
C MET A 88 1.74 -20.57 11.80
N LEU A 89 0.84 -19.88 11.09
CA LEU A 89 0.96 -19.65 9.65
C LEU A 89 2.22 -18.85 9.30
N SER A 90 2.54 -17.82 10.08
CA SER A 90 3.77 -17.03 9.91
C SER A 90 5.03 -17.90 10.07
N ARG A 91 5.07 -18.79 11.06
CA ARG A 91 6.18 -19.73 11.25
C ARG A 91 6.32 -20.71 10.08
N PHE A 92 5.20 -21.24 9.57
CA PHE A 92 5.23 -22.11 8.39
C PHE A 92 5.68 -21.34 7.15
N SER A 93 5.18 -20.13 6.91
CA SER A 93 5.60 -19.27 5.81
C SER A 93 7.12 -19.03 5.83
N HIS A 94 7.68 -18.66 6.99
CA HIS A 94 9.12 -18.48 7.14
C HIS A 94 9.90 -19.77 6.88
N LYS A 95 9.44 -20.92 7.40
CA LYS A 95 10.09 -22.22 7.17
C LYS A 95 10.05 -22.62 5.70
N MET A 96 8.96 -22.31 4.99
CA MET A 96 8.82 -22.60 3.56
C MET A 96 9.75 -21.74 2.72
N ILE A 97 9.86 -20.44 3.00
CA ILE A 97 10.70 -19.51 2.22
C ILE A 97 12.19 -19.73 2.46
N THR A 98 12.57 -20.23 3.64
CA THR A 98 13.97 -20.53 4.01
C THR A 98 14.36 -21.99 3.77
N ASP A 99 13.51 -22.79 3.11
CA ASP A 99 13.79 -24.20 2.80
C ASP A 99 15.11 -24.33 2.03
N PRO A 100 16.10 -25.09 2.55
CA PRO A 100 17.40 -25.29 1.86
C PRO A 100 17.28 -25.88 0.47
N GLU A 101 16.18 -26.58 0.15
CA GLU A 101 15.92 -27.09 -1.19
C GLU A 101 15.76 -25.96 -2.21
N ILE A 102 15.14 -24.82 -1.83
CA ILE A 102 15.07 -23.63 -2.71
C ILE A 102 16.48 -23.18 -3.10
N GLY A 103 17.39 -23.08 -2.14
CA GLY A 103 18.78 -22.71 -2.40
C GLY A 103 19.50 -23.67 -3.35
N ARG A 104 19.28 -25.00 -3.17
CA ARG A 104 19.83 -26.03 -4.08
C ARG A 104 19.27 -25.93 -5.50
N LEU A 105 17.96 -25.80 -5.62
CA LEU A 105 17.27 -25.64 -6.91
C LEU A 105 17.72 -24.35 -7.63
N LEU A 106 17.79 -23.22 -6.93
CA LEU A 106 18.28 -21.95 -7.47
C LEU A 106 19.73 -22.09 -7.97
N LYS A 107 20.63 -22.66 -7.15
CA LYS A 107 22.03 -22.84 -7.55
C LYS A 107 22.15 -23.71 -8.80
N SER A 108 21.41 -24.81 -8.88
CA SER A 108 21.39 -25.72 -10.04
C SER A 108 20.84 -25.02 -11.29
N THR A 109 19.73 -24.28 -11.15
CA THR A 109 19.07 -23.58 -12.26
C THR A 109 19.93 -22.44 -12.82
N LEU A 110 20.49 -21.58 -11.94
CA LEU A 110 21.28 -20.42 -12.35
C LEU A 110 22.64 -20.77 -12.95
N LYS A 111 23.19 -21.97 -12.67
CA LYS A 111 24.44 -22.49 -13.25
C LYS A 111 24.21 -23.43 -14.42
N HIS A 112 22.95 -23.65 -14.82
CA HIS A 112 22.65 -24.56 -15.93
C HIS A 112 23.15 -23.98 -17.26
N PRO A 113 23.80 -24.75 -18.13
CA PRO A 113 24.32 -24.25 -19.43
C PRO A 113 23.26 -23.57 -20.30
N GLU A 114 22.02 -24.01 -20.21
CA GLU A 114 20.87 -23.46 -20.96
C GLU A 114 20.13 -22.33 -20.20
N TYR A 115 20.66 -21.77 -19.12
CA TYR A 115 20.01 -20.69 -18.37
C TYR A 115 19.65 -19.50 -19.28
N ASP A 116 20.52 -19.18 -20.25
CA ASP A 116 20.29 -18.05 -21.15
C ASP A 116 19.15 -18.25 -22.13
N SER A 117 18.72 -19.50 -22.36
CA SER A 117 17.53 -19.82 -23.18
C SER A 117 16.20 -19.53 -22.50
N LEU A 118 16.19 -19.26 -21.19
CA LEU A 118 14.97 -18.89 -20.44
C LEU A 118 14.41 -17.56 -20.95
N ASP A 119 13.09 -17.48 -21.03
CA ASP A 119 12.39 -16.25 -21.38
C ASP A 119 12.51 -15.18 -20.25
N PRO A 120 12.17 -13.91 -20.53
CA PRO A 120 12.26 -12.83 -19.55
C PRO A 120 11.41 -13.06 -18.28
N ILE A 121 10.24 -13.69 -18.39
CA ILE A 121 9.34 -13.98 -17.27
C ILE A 121 9.97 -15.02 -16.36
N GLN A 122 10.51 -16.09 -16.94
CA GLN A 122 11.19 -17.16 -16.21
C GLN A 122 12.43 -16.62 -15.47
N LYS A 123 13.26 -15.83 -16.15
CA LYS A 123 14.42 -15.15 -15.54
C LYS A 123 14.00 -14.23 -14.40
N ARG A 124 12.91 -13.47 -14.58
CA ARG A 124 12.39 -12.59 -13.54
C ARG A 124 11.87 -13.36 -12.32
N ASN A 125 11.11 -14.44 -12.52
CA ASN A 125 10.67 -15.31 -11.44
C ASN A 125 11.86 -15.85 -10.63
N LEU A 126 12.90 -16.35 -11.30
CA LEU A 126 14.11 -16.85 -10.63
C LEU A 126 14.83 -15.74 -9.85
N TYR A 127 14.91 -14.53 -10.42
CA TYR A 127 15.48 -13.37 -9.74
C TYR A 127 14.70 -13.05 -8.45
N LEU A 128 13.36 -12.99 -8.51
CA LEU A 128 12.50 -12.66 -7.38
C LEU A 128 12.54 -13.74 -6.29
N ILE A 129 12.52 -15.03 -6.68
CA ILE A 129 12.67 -16.14 -5.74
C ILE A 129 14.04 -16.08 -5.05
N LYS A 130 15.12 -15.85 -5.82
CA LYS A 130 16.49 -15.72 -5.28
C LYS A 130 16.61 -14.54 -4.33
N LYS A 131 16.06 -13.37 -4.72
CA LYS A 131 16.06 -12.15 -3.90
C LYS A 131 15.41 -12.45 -2.55
N ASN A 132 14.19 -12.98 -2.57
CA ASN A 132 13.43 -13.27 -1.37
C ASN A 132 14.11 -14.34 -0.48
N TYR A 133 14.56 -15.45 -1.08
CA TYR A 133 15.30 -16.49 -0.37
C TYR A 133 16.56 -15.95 0.32
N ASN A 134 17.36 -15.16 -0.39
CA ASN A 134 18.60 -14.60 0.16
C ASN A 134 18.31 -13.63 1.32
N GLU A 135 17.31 -12.76 1.19
CA GLU A 135 16.94 -11.80 2.22
C GLU A 135 16.48 -12.52 3.50
N GLN A 136 15.68 -13.58 3.37
CA GLN A 136 15.13 -14.30 4.52
C GLN A 136 16.15 -15.22 5.18
N THR A 137 17.02 -15.88 4.41
CA THR A 137 18.03 -16.83 4.96
C THR A 137 19.27 -16.15 5.54
N LYS A 138 19.53 -14.88 5.20
CA LYS A 138 20.70 -14.15 5.73
C LYS A 138 20.44 -13.47 7.06
N LEU A 139 19.19 -13.28 7.44
CA LEU A 139 18.84 -12.79 8.77
C LEU A 139 18.96 -13.95 9.78
N PRO A 140 19.76 -13.81 10.85
CA PRO A 140 19.83 -14.82 11.89
C PRO A 140 18.46 -15.08 12.53
N GLU A 141 18.08 -16.34 12.72
CA GLU A 141 16.79 -16.72 13.29
C GLU A 141 16.54 -16.04 14.66
N GLU A 142 17.56 -15.99 15.51
CA GLU A 142 17.47 -15.29 16.80
C GLU A 142 17.13 -13.81 16.66
N LEU A 143 17.67 -13.13 15.64
CA LEU A 143 17.36 -11.72 15.39
C LEU A 143 15.90 -11.55 14.94
N VAL A 144 15.42 -12.42 14.05
CA VAL A 144 14.02 -12.44 13.59
C VAL A 144 13.07 -12.64 14.77
N VAL A 145 13.36 -13.62 15.65
CA VAL A 145 12.57 -13.88 16.86
C VAL A 145 12.58 -12.68 17.81
N LYS A 146 13.76 -12.07 18.05
CA LYS A 146 13.88 -10.87 18.90
C LYS A 146 13.07 -9.69 18.33
N ILE A 147 13.14 -9.46 17.02
CA ILE A 147 12.36 -8.39 16.33
C ILE A 147 10.87 -8.65 16.51
N THR A 148 10.39 -9.85 16.20
CA THR A 148 8.97 -10.21 16.28
C THR A 148 8.42 -10.04 17.71
N LYS A 149 9.17 -10.52 18.72
CA LYS A 149 8.79 -10.33 20.12
C LYS A 149 8.74 -8.83 20.50
N GLN A 150 9.76 -8.09 20.10
CA GLN A 150 9.85 -6.65 20.42
C GLN A 150 8.76 -5.84 19.73
N GLN A 151 8.39 -6.16 18.48
CA GLN A 151 7.27 -5.51 17.78
C GLN A 151 5.97 -5.64 18.57
N ALA A 152 5.62 -6.83 19.03
CA ALA A 152 4.41 -7.05 19.81
C ALA A 152 4.39 -6.21 21.10
N ILE A 153 5.51 -6.15 21.82
CA ILE A 153 5.67 -5.34 23.04
C ILE A 153 5.53 -3.84 22.69
N THR A 154 6.23 -3.41 21.64
CA THR A 154 6.30 -2.01 21.27
C THR A 154 4.93 -1.47 20.83
N ILE A 155 4.13 -2.25 20.08
CA ILE A 155 2.76 -1.90 19.70
C ILE A 155 1.84 -1.77 20.92
N ASP A 156 1.90 -2.71 21.86
CA ASP A 156 1.07 -2.66 23.09
C ASP A 156 1.40 -1.41 23.92
N VAL A 157 2.69 -1.14 24.09
CA VAL A 157 3.18 0.05 24.82
C VAL A 157 2.81 1.34 24.07
N TRP A 158 2.93 1.36 22.73
CA TRP A 158 2.51 2.50 21.90
C TRP A 158 1.03 2.84 22.10
N LYS A 159 0.13 1.84 22.08
CA LYS A 159 -1.30 2.07 22.33
C LYS A 159 -1.55 2.77 23.66
N LYS A 160 -0.89 2.30 24.73
CA LYS A 160 -1.01 2.85 26.08
C LYS A 160 -0.40 4.24 26.20
N ALA A 161 0.77 4.46 25.59
CA ALA A 161 1.45 5.75 25.54
C ALA A 161 0.65 6.79 24.75
N LYS A 162 0.09 6.40 23.61
CA LYS A 162 -0.77 7.24 22.75
C LYS A 162 -2.02 7.67 23.52
N ALA A 163 -2.70 6.76 24.20
CA ALA A 163 -3.88 7.07 25.02
C ALA A 163 -3.55 8.04 26.16
N THR A 164 -2.37 7.94 26.76
CA THR A 164 -1.91 8.85 27.82
C THR A 164 -1.15 10.08 27.31
N LYS A 165 -0.95 10.22 25.99
CA LYS A 165 -0.24 11.34 25.32
C LYS A 165 1.20 11.54 25.81
N LYS A 166 1.91 10.47 26.22
CA LYS A 166 3.25 10.54 26.84
C LYS A 166 4.25 9.69 26.06
N PHE A 167 5.06 10.31 25.19
CA PHE A 167 6.10 9.63 24.40
C PHE A 167 7.14 8.94 25.29
N LEU A 168 7.51 9.50 26.43
CA LEU A 168 8.48 8.93 27.35
C LEU A 168 8.13 7.48 27.79
N LYS A 169 6.83 7.11 27.79
CA LYS A 169 6.42 5.72 28.05
C LYS A 169 6.70 4.78 26.87
N PHE A 170 6.67 5.31 25.66
CA PHE A 170 6.88 4.55 24.42
C PHE A 170 8.36 4.43 24.06
N LYS A 171 9.15 5.49 24.33
CA LYS A 171 10.56 5.63 23.99
C LYS A 171 11.41 4.38 24.24
N PRO A 172 11.43 3.76 25.47
CA PRO A 172 12.32 2.64 25.74
C PRO A 172 12.09 1.41 24.85
N GLU A 173 10.82 1.13 24.53
CA GLU A 173 10.50 -0.02 23.68
C GLU A 173 10.73 0.30 22.19
N LEU A 174 10.53 1.55 21.79
CA LEU A 174 10.88 2.04 20.45
C LEU A 174 12.39 1.94 20.20
N GLU A 175 13.22 2.36 21.16
CA GLU A 175 14.69 2.26 21.07
C GLU A 175 15.17 0.82 20.90
N LYS A 176 14.60 -0.12 21.69
CA LYS A 176 14.93 -1.54 21.56
C LYS A 176 14.57 -2.07 20.17
N LEU A 177 13.37 -1.75 19.68
CA LEU A 177 12.92 -2.17 18.35
C LEU A 177 13.78 -1.54 17.26
N PHE A 178 14.08 -0.25 17.36
CA PHE A 178 14.93 0.46 16.39
C PHE A 178 16.32 -0.17 16.29
N LYS A 179 16.98 -0.45 17.42
CA LYS A 179 18.29 -1.12 17.44
C LYS A 179 18.26 -2.48 16.73
N LEU A 180 17.25 -3.29 17.00
CA LEU A 180 17.08 -4.60 16.33
C LEU A 180 16.81 -4.44 14.82
N LYS A 181 16.00 -3.48 14.44
CA LYS A 181 15.71 -3.18 13.01
C LYS A 181 16.93 -2.61 12.29
N LYS A 182 17.74 -1.78 12.96
CA LYS A 182 19.01 -1.27 12.42
C LYS A 182 19.98 -2.42 12.17
N GLN A 183 20.13 -3.35 13.12
CA GLN A 183 20.93 -4.57 12.97
C GLN A 183 20.50 -5.42 11.74
N ALA A 184 19.19 -5.61 11.58
CA ALA A 184 18.65 -6.32 10.40
C ALA A 184 18.93 -5.54 9.10
N ALA A 185 18.77 -4.22 9.12
CA ALA A 185 19.05 -3.36 7.97
C ALA A 185 20.51 -3.40 7.53
N GLU A 186 21.47 -3.44 8.47
CA GLU A 186 22.91 -3.57 8.20
C GLU A 186 23.25 -4.91 7.54
N ILE A 187 22.60 -5.98 7.95
CA ILE A 187 22.72 -7.30 7.30
C ILE A 187 22.14 -7.25 5.89
N LEU A 188 20.92 -6.74 5.76
CA LEU A 188 20.23 -6.62 4.47
C LEU A 188 20.95 -5.68 3.50
N MET A 189 21.60 -4.62 3.99
CA MET A 189 22.44 -3.73 3.18
C MET A 189 23.50 -4.50 2.40
N LYS A 190 24.19 -5.43 3.07
CA LYS A 190 25.21 -6.28 2.44
C LYS A 190 24.61 -7.27 1.44
N VAL A 191 23.41 -7.81 1.74
CA VAL A 191 22.73 -8.80 0.87
C VAL A 191 22.18 -8.14 -0.39
N LYS A 192 21.68 -6.91 -0.27
CA LYS A 192 21.05 -6.15 -1.35
C LYS A 192 22.03 -5.23 -2.08
N GLU A 193 23.26 -5.11 -1.56
CA GLU A 193 24.29 -4.20 -2.09
C GLU A 193 23.79 -2.74 -2.18
N THR A 194 23.10 -2.28 -1.11
CA THR A 194 22.62 -0.91 -1.00
C THR A 194 23.65 -0.01 -0.31
N ALA A 195 23.56 1.31 -0.55
CA ALA A 195 24.54 2.28 -0.04
C ALA A 195 24.43 2.49 1.48
N THR A 196 23.23 2.42 2.04
CA THR A 196 22.98 2.63 3.46
C THR A 196 22.04 1.55 4.04
N PRO A 197 22.04 1.35 5.36
CA PRO A 197 21.07 0.46 6.02
C PRO A 197 19.62 0.90 5.75
N TYR A 198 19.36 2.20 5.67
CA TYR A 198 18.04 2.72 5.36
C TYR A 198 17.59 2.38 3.94
N ASP A 199 18.49 2.45 2.96
CA ASP A 199 18.21 2.03 1.57
C ASP A 199 17.81 0.55 1.49
N ALA A 200 18.41 -0.30 2.31
CA ALA A 200 18.04 -1.72 2.37
C ALA A 200 16.60 -1.94 2.86
N LEU A 201 16.09 -1.07 3.72
CA LEU A 201 14.70 -1.10 4.17
C LEU A 201 13.75 -0.49 3.14
N VAL A 202 14.14 0.60 2.48
CA VAL A 202 13.38 1.20 1.38
C VAL A 202 13.22 0.18 0.23
N ASP A 203 14.28 -0.55 -0.13
CA ASP A 203 14.24 -1.57 -1.20
C ASP A 203 13.24 -2.72 -0.95
N ILE A 204 12.79 -2.92 0.28
CA ILE A 204 11.71 -3.89 0.59
C ILE A 204 10.40 -3.45 -0.07
N PHE A 205 10.13 -2.16 -0.11
CA PHE A 205 8.86 -1.56 -0.54
C PHE A 205 8.97 -0.93 -1.94
N GLU A 206 10.13 -0.34 -2.25
CA GLU A 206 10.48 0.29 -3.53
C GLU A 206 11.78 -0.30 -4.07
N PRO A 207 11.74 -1.47 -4.72
CA PRO A 207 12.94 -2.15 -5.20
C PRO A 207 13.82 -1.29 -6.09
N LYS A 208 15.14 -1.26 -5.77
CA LYS A 208 16.15 -0.49 -6.50
C LYS A 208 16.01 1.04 -6.45
N MET A 209 15.21 1.56 -5.49
CA MET A 209 15.16 2.98 -5.19
C MET A 209 16.07 3.31 -4.00
N SER A 210 16.96 4.29 -4.15
CA SER A 210 17.80 4.78 -3.06
C SER A 210 17.16 5.98 -2.36
N SER A 211 17.47 6.17 -1.08
CA SER A 211 17.05 7.34 -0.31
C SER A 211 17.58 8.66 -0.88
N GLU A 212 18.73 8.62 -1.57
CA GLU A 212 19.29 9.77 -2.28
C GLU A 212 18.40 10.15 -3.49
N ALA A 213 18.03 9.18 -4.32
CA ALA A 213 17.14 9.41 -5.46
C ALA A 213 15.78 9.93 -5.00
N ILE A 214 15.20 9.33 -3.95
CA ILE A 214 13.95 9.78 -3.34
C ILE A 214 14.10 11.21 -2.80
N SER A 215 15.21 11.56 -2.16
CA SER A 215 15.47 12.90 -1.62
C SER A 215 15.44 13.99 -2.69
N LYS A 216 15.99 13.70 -3.88
CA LYS A 216 15.97 14.67 -5.02
C LYS A 216 14.53 14.94 -5.46
N VAL A 217 13.76 13.88 -5.69
CA VAL A 217 12.36 13.96 -6.12
C VAL A 217 11.50 14.65 -5.03
N PHE A 218 11.70 14.28 -3.76
CA PHE A 218 10.94 14.86 -2.64
C PHE A 218 11.29 16.32 -2.37
N LYS A 219 12.51 16.76 -2.68
CA LYS A 219 12.87 18.19 -2.59
C LYS A 219 12.05 19.01 -3.59
N GLU A 220 12.03 18.59 -4.86
CA GLU A 220 11.26 19.26 -5.91
C GLU A 220 9.76 19.24 -5.62
N LEU A 221 9.24 18.08 -5.18
CA LEU A 221 7.85 17.94 -4.75
C LEU A 221 7.50 18.91 -3.62
N LYS A 222 8.31 18.95 -2.57
CA LYS A 222 8.11 19.84 -1.43
C LYS A 222 8.05 21.30 -1.85
N ASP A 223 9.01 21.73 -2.68
CA ASP A 223 9.11 23.14 -3.10
C ASP A 223 7.87 23.55 -3.94
N GLY A 224 7.42 22.67 -4.85
CA GLY A 224 6.19 22.87 -5.62
C GLY A 224 4.93 22.92 -4.77
N LEU A 225 4.78 21.95 -3.84
CA LEU A 225 3.61 21.90 -2.93
C LEU A 225 3.55 23.10 -1.99
N THR A 226 4.70 23.52 -1.42
CA THR A 226 4.75 24.70 -0.54
C THR A 226 4.29 25.96 -1.28
N SER A 227 4.71 26.13 -2.55
CA SER A 227 4.26 27.24 -3.39
C SER A 227 2.75 27.17 -3.65
N LEU A 228 2.23 25.99 -3.98
CA LEU A 228 0.80 25.78 -4.25
C LEU A 228 -0.07 26.04 -3.01
N ILE A 229 0.33 25.52 -1.83
CA ILE A 229 -0.37 25.73 -0.57
C ILE A 229 -0.49 27.24 -0.29
N LYS A 230 0.61 27.98 -0.42
CA LYS A 230 0.61 29.43 -0.21
C LYS A 230 -0.40 30.16 -1.13
N LYS A 231 -0.47 29.76 -2.40
CA LYS A 231 -1.45 30.33 -3.34
C LYS A 231 -2.88 30.01 -2.92
N CYS A 232 -3.17 28.78 -2.50
CA CYS A 232 -4.49 28.39 -2.00
C CYS A 232 -4.86 29.14 -0.72
N GLU A 233 -3.94 29.29 0.24
CA GLU A 233 -4.17 30.00 1.51
C GLU A 233 -4.43 31.49 1.30
N THR A 234 -3.76 32.13 0.35
CA THR A 234 -3.90 33.57 0.05
C THR A 234 -5.03 33.90 -0.91
N SER A 235 -5.67 32.90 -1.52
CA SER A 235 -6.83 33.12 -2.37
C SER A 235 -8.00 33.74 -1.59
N PRO A 236 -8.68 34.76 -2.13
CA PRO A 236 -9.89 35.30 -1.53
C PRO A 236 -11.06 34.28 -1.57
N LYS A 237 -10.98 33.30 -2.44
CA LYS A 237 -11.97 32.22 -2.56
C LYS A 237 -11.60 31.08 -1.65
N GLN A 238 -12.41 30.84 -0.64
CA GLN A 238 -12.23 29.74 0.32
C GLN A 238 -13.47 28.83 0.35
N PRO A 239 -13.33 27.49 0.36
CA PRO A 239 -14.48 26.59 0.36
C PRO A 239 -15.17 26.54 1.73
N ASP A 240 -16.49 26.47 1.72
CA ASP A 240 -17.26 26.09 2.89
C ASP A 240 -17.24 24.55 3.06
N THR A 241 -16.45 24.06 3.98
CA THR A 241 -16.34 22.63 4.30
C THR A 241 -17.42 22.14 5.27
N SER A 242 -18.24 23.03 5.85
CA SER A 242 -19.33 22.66 6.76
C SER A 242 -20.34 21.74 6.09
N ILE A 243 -20.51 21.88 4.78
CA ILE A 243 -21.37 21.05 3.94
C ILE A 243 -21.01 19.55 3.97
N LEU A 244 -19.77 19.21 4.30
CA LEU A 244 -19.30 17.81 4.41
C LEU A 244 -19.68 17.16 5.76
N ASN A 245 -20.17 17.96 6.73
CA ASN A 245 -20.56 17.50 8.05
C ASN A 245 -22.06 17.14 8.15
N HIS A 246 -22.80 17.21 7.03
CA HIS A 246 -24.20 16.80 7.02
C HIS A 246 -24.36 15.33 7.42
N PRO A 247 -25.30 15.00 8.32
CA PRO A 247 -25.48 13.63 8.77
C PRO A 247 -26.10 12.77 7.67
N ILE A 248 -25.39 11.71 7.30
CA ILE A 248 -25.87 10.68 6.36
C ILE A 248 -25.77 9.32 7.03
N SER A 249 -26.90 8.61 7.09
CA SER A 249 -26.98 7.31 7.77
C SER A 249 -25.99 6.30 7.18
N THR A 250 -25.44 5.43 8.03
CA THR A 250 -24.56 4.32 7.63
C THR A 250 -25.19 3.48 6.50
N LYS A 251 -26.48 3.18 6.58
CA LYS A 251 -27.21 2.45 5.54
C LYS A 251 -27.18 3.15 4.17
N THR A 252 -27.29 4.47 4.18
CA THR A 252 -27.18 5.28 2.95
C THR A 252 -25.74 5.28 2.42
N GLN A 253 -24.75 5.47 3.31
CA GLN A 253 -23.33 5.42 2.94
C GLN A 253 -22.95 4.05 2.36
N GLN A 254 -23.46 2.93 2.89
CA GLN A 254 -23.26 1.58 2.34
C GLN A 254 -23.80 1.45 0.92
N LYS A 255 -24.99 2.03 0.64
CA LYS A 255 -25.54 2.04 -0.73
C LYS A 255 -24.69 2.89 -1.68
N ILE A 256 -24.22 4.06 -1.23
CA ILE A 256 -23.30 4.91 -1.98
C ILE A 256 -22.03 4.12 -2.32
N GLY A 257 -21.45 3.44 -1.32
CA GLY A 257 -20.26 2.64 -1.50
C GLY A 257 -20.37 1.54 -2.56
N LYS A 258 -21.54 0.87 -2.65
CA LYS A 258 -21.78 -0.12 -3.71
C LYS A 258 -21.81 0.51 -5.10
N LEU A 259 -22.42 1.67 -5.26
CA LEU A 259 -22.44 2.39 -6.55
C LEU A 259 -21.05 2.92 -6.95
N LEU A 260 -20.22 3.30 -5.97
CA LEU A 260 -18.83 3.69 -6.22
C LEU A 260 -18.00 2.49 -6.70
N ALA A 261 -18.15 1.34 -6.02
CA ALA A 261 -17.50 0.10 -6.40
C ALA A 261 -17.93 -0.34 -7.83
N GLU A 262 -19.22 -0.26 -8.14
CA GLU A 262 -19.75 -0.53 -9.48
C GLU A 262 -19.16 0.42 -10.53
N PHE A 263 -19.08 1.73 -10.25
CA PHE A 263 -18.51 2.72 -11.16
C PHE A 263 -17.08 2.40 -11.56
N ILE A 264 -16.22 2.00 -10.60
CA ILE A 264 -14.82 1.64 -10.89
C ILE A 264 -14.67 0.21 -11.43
N GLY A 265 -15.78 -0.53 -11.57
CA GLY A 265 -15.79 -1.93 -12.03
C GLY A 265 -15.18 -2.91 -11.02
N TYR A 266 -15.32 -2.62 -9.72
CA TYR A 266 -15.05 -3.54 -8.62
C TYR A 266 -16.36 -4.19 -8.18
N ASP A 267 -16.60 -5.42 -8.64
CA ASP A 267 -17.86 -6.13 -8.41
C ASP A 267 -17.98 -6.62 -6.97
N VAL A 268 -19.01 -6.13 -6.26
CA VAL A 268 -19.37 -6.51 -4.89
C VAL A 268 -20.83 -6.95 -4.76
N THR A 269 -21.54 -7.10 -5.88
CA THR A 269 -23.00 -7.26 -5.90
C THR A 269 -23.48 -8.49 -6.64
N THR A 270 -22.78 -8.94 -7.68
CA THR A 270 -23.20 -10.11 -8.46
C THR A 270 -22.90 -11.42 -7.73
N ILE A 271 -23.55 -12.50 -8.17
CA ILE A 271 -23.32 -13.84 -7.60
C ILE A 271 -21.88 -14.34 -7.83
N ASN A 272 -21.21 -13.81 -8.85
CA ASN A 272 -19.83 -14.14 -9.19
C ASN A 272 -18.83 -13.08 -8.72
N SER A 273 -19.22 -12.20 -7.78
CA SER A 273 -18.35 -11.13 -7.31
C SER A 273 -17.08 -11.66 -6.67
N GLY A 274 -15.93 -11.13 -7.10
CA GLY A 274 -14.62 -11.36 -6.45
C GLY A 274 -14.30 -10.30 -5.39
N GLY A 275 -15.24 -9.41 -5.09
CA GLY A 275 -15.06 -8.29 -4.16
C GLY A 275 -16.08 -8.29 -3.03
N ARG A 276 -15.75 -7.58 -1.94
CA ARG A 276 -16.69 -7.22 -0.86
C ARG A 276 -16.22 -5.99 -0.11
N ILE A 277 -17.16 -5.29 0.53
CA ILE A 277 -16.90 -4.12 1.36
C ILE A 277 -17.34 -4.44 2.79
N ASP A 278 -16.44 -4.30 3.76
CA ASP A 278 -16.72 -4.48 5.17
C ASP A 278 -16.32 -3.25 5.99
N GLU A 279 -16.85 -3.14 7.21
CA GLU A 279 -16.54 -2.03 8.11
C GLU A 279 -15.41 -2.41 9.07
N THR A 280 -14.47 -1.47 9.27
CA THR A 280 -13.38 -1.56 10.25
C THR A 280 -12.93 -0.16 10.69
N GLU A 281 -12.15 -0.08 11.76
CA GLU A 281 -11.60 1.21 12.26
C GLU A 281 -10.62 1.88 11.27
N HIS A 282 -9.80 1.09 10.59
CA HIS A 282 -8.80 1.57 9.64
C HIS A 282 -9.00 0.87 8.30
N PRO A 283 -9.43 1.59 7.25
CA PRO A 283 -9.59 1.04 5.90
C PRO A 283 -8.32 0.34 5.40
N PHE A 284 -8.50 -0.76 4.70
CA PHE A 284 -7.44 -1.50 4.02
C PHE A 284 -8.00 -2.40 2.94
N THR A 285 -7.16 -2.74 1.98
CA THR A 285 -7.41 -3.76 0.95
C THR A 285 -6.58 -5.01 1.24
N THR A 286 -7.15 -6.17 1.06
CA THR A 286 -6.47 -7.45 1.18
C THR A 286 -7.08 -8.46 0.22
N GLY A 287 -6.29 -9.44 -0.18
CA GLY A 287 -6.75 -10.51 -1.05
C GLY A 287 -5.76 -10.83 -2.15
N TYR A 288 -6.21 -11.63 -3.11
CA TYR A 288 -5.38 -12.11 -4.19
C TYR A 288 -6.24 -12.50 -5.39
N TYR A 289 -6.06 -11.86 -6.52
CA TYR A 289 -6.80 -12.10 -7.77
C TYR A 289 -8.33 -12.12 -7.63
N ASP A 290 -8.96 -13.29 -7.58
CA ASP A 290 -10.42 -13.43 -7.59
C ASP A 290 -11.10 -13.30 -6.20
N ASP A 291 -10.33 -13.13 -5.11
CA ASP A 291 -10.85 -12.79 -3.77
C ASP A 291 -10.07 -11.58 -3.23
N VAL A 292 -10.52 -10.39 -3.56
CA VAL A 292 -9.94 -9.13 -3.07
C VAL A 292 -11.00 -8.36 -2.31
N ARG A 293 -10.72 -8.06 -1.04
CA ARG A 293 -11.65 -7.47 -0.07
C ARG A 293 -11.18 -6.09 0.33
N ILE A 294 -12.11 -5.13 0.36
CA ILE A 294 -11.85 -3.79 0.85
C ILE A 294 -12.62 -3.53 2.14
N THR A 295 -12.10 -2.63 2.95
CA THR A 295 -12.77 -2.18 4.16
C THR A 295 -12.88 -0.67 4.18
N THR A 296 -13.86 -0.15 4.91
CA THR A 296 -14.07 1.28 5.12
C THR A 296 -14.59 1.53 6.54
N HIS A 297 -14.71 2.81 6.93
CA HIS A 297 -15.41 3.20 8.14
C HIS A 297 -16.51 4.21 7.82
N TYR A 298 -17.69 4.05 8.43
CA TYR A 298 -18.85 4.90 8.18
C TYR A 298 -19.07 5.88 9.34
N TYR A 299 -18.67 7.13 9.15
CA TYR A 299 -18.94 8.19 10.11
C TYR A 299 -20.22 8.92 9.73
N PRO A 300 -21.28 8.95 10.60
CA PRO A 300 -22.54 9.63 10.26
C PRO A 300 -22.34 11.09 9.82
N ASN A 301 -21.46 11.83 10.48
CA ASN A 301 -21.24 13.26 10.24
C ASN A 301 -19.99 13.55 9.38
N ARG A 302 -19.40 12.55 8.71
CA ARG A 302 -18.25 12.69 7.83
C ARG A 302 -18.37 11.72 6.64
N PHE A 303 -19.49 11.75 5.96
CA PHE A 303 -19.81 10.80 4.88
C PHE A 303 -18.79 10.79 3.74
N ALA A 304 -18.12 11.91 3.47
CA ALA A 304 -17.07 12.00 2.47
C ALA A 304 -15.89 11.06 2.79
N SER A 305 -15.62 10.76 4.07
CA SER A 305 -14.59 9.83 4.48
C SER A 305 -14.79 8.43 3.88
N SER A 306 -16.01 7.87 3.97
CA SER A 306 -16.29 6.55 3.39
C SER A 306 -16.27 6.55 1.85
N ILE A 307 -16.68 7.65 1.22
CA ILE A 307 -16.64 7.81 -0.23
C ILE A 307 -15.20 7.70 -0.74
N PHE A 308 -14.29 8.52 -0.20
CA PHE A 308 -12.90 8.53 -0.65
C PHE A 308 -12.13 7.30 -0.20
N SER A 309 -12.43 6.74 0.97
CA SER A 309 -11.87 5.47 1.39
C SER A 309 -12.25 4.33 0.43
N ILE A 310 -13.51 4.23 -0.01
CA ILE A 310 -13.93 3.20 -0.96
C ILE A 310 -13.28 3.40 -2.34
N MET A 311 -13.14 4.64 -2.79
CA MET A 311 -12.42 4.92 -4.04
C MET A 311 -10.94 4.55 -3.94
N HIS A 312 -10.29 4.86 -2.80
CA HIS A 312 -8.90 4.52 -2.52
C HIS A 312 -8.69 3.00 -2.48
N GLU A 313 -9.40 2.31 -1.60
CA GLU A 313 -9.28 0.86 -1.45
C GLU A 313 -9.74 0.11 -2.71
N GLY A 314 -10.74 0.66 -3.41
CA GLY A 314 -11.18 0.17 -4.71
C GLY A 314 -10.10 0.27 -5.78
N GLY A 315 -9.29 1.33 -5.77
CA GLY A 315 -8.13 1.48 -6.65
C GLY A 315 -7.09 0.37 -6.44
N HIS A 316 -6.78 0.06 -5.19
CA HIS A 316 -5.96 -1.10 -4.83
C HIS A 316 -6.59 -2.43 -5.29
N ALA A 317 -7.90 -2.58 -5.08
CA ALA A 317 -8.61 -3.82 -5.39
C ALA A 317 -8.66 -4.11 -6.89
N ILE A 318 -8.93 -3.12 -7.73
CA ILE A 318 -8.93 -3.34 -9.18
C ILE A 318 -7.52 -3.65 -9.71
N TYR A 319 -6.46 -3.17 -9.07
CA TYR A 319 -5.10 -3.56 -9.42
C TYR A 319 -4.87 -5.05 -9.14
N GLU A 320 -5.13 -5.51 -7.92
CA GLU A 320 -4.98 -6.92 -7.54
C GLU A 320 -5.83 -7.87 -8.40
N GLN A 321 -7.07 -7.48 -8.72
CA GLN A 321 -7.99 -8.31 -9.52
C GLN A 321 -7.63 -8.38 -11.00
N ASN A 322 -6.85 -7.42 -11.50
CA ASN A 322 -6.49 -7.33 -12.92
C ASN A 322 -5.02 -7.62 -13.21
N LEU A 323 -4.26 -8.13 -12.23
CA LEU A 323 -2.97 -8.75 -12.49
C LEU A 323 -3.13 -9.94 -13.43
N LYS A 324 -2.14 -10.24 -14.29
CA LYS A 324 -2.24 -11.31 -15.29
C LYS A 324 -2.54 -12.66 -14.65
N LYS A 325 -3.70 -13.25 -14.95
CA LYS A 325 -4.13 -14.54 -14.40
C LYS A 325 -3.19 -15.69 -14.73
N GLU A 326 -2.52 -15.67 -15.86
CA GLU A 326 -1.50 -16.65 -16.24
C GLU A 326 -0.25 -16.63 -15.37
N TRP A 327 -0.02 -15.52 -14.62
CA TRP A 327 1.06 -15.38 -13.65
C TRP A 327 0.63 -15.65 -12.21
N MET A 328 -0.61 -16.03 -12.01
CA MET A 328 -1.11 -16.40 -10.68
C MET A 328 -0.20 -17.44 -10.02
N PHE A 329 0.11 -17.24 -8.75
CA PHE A 329 1.06 -18.03 -7.95
C PHE A 329 2.54 -17.92 -8.35
N GLN A 330 2.88 -17.07 -9.31
CA GLN A 330 4.27 -16.76 -9.67
C GLN A 330 4.67 -15.42 -9.05
N PRO A 331 5.97 -15.22 -8.67
CA PRO A 331 6.42 -13.93 -8.12
C PRO A 331 6.18 -12.74 -9.07
N VAL A 332 6.26 -12.98 -10.37
CA VAL A 332 5.99 -11.94 -11.38
C VAL A 332 4.53 -11.50 -11.40
N GLY A 333 3.60 -12.31 -10.88
CA GLY A 333 2.17 -12.01 -10.78
C GLY A 333 1.76 -11.16 -9.57
N GLU A 334 2.70 -10.49 -8.92
CA GLU A 334 2.46 -9.53 -7.83
C GLU A 334 2.71 -8.10 -8.31
N ALA A 335 2.30 -7.09 -7.55
CA ALA A 335 2.66 -5.69 -7.82
C ALA A 335 4.18 -5.48 -7.68
N CYS A 336 4.76 -4.60 -8.52
CA CYS A 336 6.21 -4.39 -8.52
C CYS A 336 6.73 -3.61 -7.30
N SER A 337 5.88 -2.77 -6.68
CA SER A 337 6.21 -2.00 -5.47
C SER A 337 4.97 -1.49 -4.76
N MET A 338 5.17 -1.05 -3.50
CA MET A 338 4.10 -0.40 -2.73
C MET A 338 3.75 0.98 -3.29
N GLY A 339 4.70 1.70 -3.88
CA GLY A 339 4.43 2.98 -4.53
C GLY A 339 3.58 2.84 -5.79
N PHE A 340 3.85 1.82 -6.62
CA PHE A 340 2.96 1.53 -7.75
C PHE A 340 1.58 1.07 -7.29
N HIS A 341 1.50 0.29 -6.21
CA HIS A 341 0.24 -0.11 -5.62
C HIS A 341 -0.57 1.10 -5.14
N GLU A 342 0.08 2.02 -4.42
CA GLU A 342 -0.49 3.27 -3.97
C GLU A 342 -0.86 4.22 -5.14
N SER A 343 -0.14 4.16 -6.28
CA SER A 343 -0.48 4.98 -7.44
C SER A 343 -1.86 4.64 -8.01
N GLN A 344 -2.30 3.39 -7.90
CA GLN A 344 -3.62 2.96 -8.38
C GLN A 344 -4.73 3.47 -7.46
N SER A 345 -4.53 3.41 -6.14
CA SER A 345 -5.46 3.99 -5.16
C SER A 345 -5.57 5.50 -5.31
N ARG A 346 -4.42 6.21 -5.44
CA ARG A 346 -4.40 7.66 -5.60
C ARG A 346 -4.96 8.12 -6.94
N PHE A 347 -4.76 7.36 -8.00
CA PHE A 347 -5.36 7.63 -9.29
C PHE A 347 -6.89 7.61 -9.19
N VAL A 348 -7.45 6.56 -8.60
CA VAL A 348 -8.91 6.41 -8.48
C VAL A 348 -9.49 7.38 -7.46
N GLU A 349 -8.86 7.58 -6.29
CA GLU A 349 -9.34 8.48 -5.24
C GLU A 349 -9.24 9.95 -5.65
N ASN A 350 -8.05 10.41 -6.07
CA ASN A 350 -7.75 11.83 -6.21
C ASN A 350 -7.97 12.34 -7.63
N ILE A 351 -7.43 11.64 -8.64
CA ILE A 351 -7.51 12.10 -10.03
C ILE A 351 -8.94 11.92 -10.55
N VAL A 352 -9.55 10.76 -10.31
CA VAL A 352 -10.93 10.49 -10.75
C VAL A 352 -11.94 10.93 -9.69
N GLY A 353 -11.86 10.40 -8.47
CA GLY A 353 -12.89 10.56 -7.44
C GLY A 353 -13.04 11.97 -6.88
N ARG A 354 -12.03 12.84 -7.01
CA ARG A 354 -12.11 14.26 -6.64
C ARG A 354 -12.25 15.19 -7.84
N SER A 355 -12.42 14.65 -9.06
CA SER A 355 -12.61 15.45 -10.26
C SER A 355 -14.03 16.03 -10.38
N ARG A 356 -14.15 17.18 -11.03
CA ARG A 356 -15.45 17.78 -11.34
C ARG A 356 -16.27 16.90 -12.29
N GLU A 357 -15.62 16.22 -13.20
CA GLU A 357 -16.21 15.32 -14.18
C GLU A 357 -16.92 14.15 -13.50
N PHE A 358 -16.25 13.46 -12.56
CA PHE A 358 -16.88 12.39 -11.79
C PHE A 358 -18.11 12.89 -11.02
N TRP A 359 -18.01 14.05 -10.38
CA TRP A 359 -19.12 14.60 -9.61
C TRP A 359 -20.24 15.16 -10.48
N SER A 360 -19.98 15.56 -11.71
CA SER A 360 -21.05 15.90 -12.67
C SER A 360 -21.99 14.71 -12.90
N TYR A 361 -21.46 13.50 -12.94
CA TYR A 361 -22.22 12.25 -13.04
C TYR A 361 -22.82 11.80 -11.69
N PHE A 362 -22.01 11.80 -10.63
CA PHE A 362 -22.38 11.13 -9.39
C PHE A 362 -23.16 12.01 -8.40
N PHE A 363 -22.96 13.33 -8.41
CA PHE A 363 -23.60 14.25 -7.47
C PHE A 363 -25.14 14.26 -7.54
N PRO A 364 -25.79 14.22 -8.71
CA PRO A 364 -27.24 14.06 -8.79
C PRO A 364 -27.75 12.78 -8.12
N LYS A 365 -27.00 11.68 -8.24
CA LYS A 365 -27.31 10.41 -7.58
C LYS A 365 -27.14 10.52 -6.07
N LEU A 366 -26.04 11.14 -5.61
CA LEU A 366 -25.79 11.38 -4.19
C LEU A 366 -26.93 12.22 -3.57
N LYS A 367 -27.34 13.32 -4.21
CA LYS A 367 -28.47 14.15 -3.75
C LYS A 367 -29.76 13.35 -3.61
N LYS A 368 -30.07 12.50 -4.59
CA LYS A 368 -31.27 11.65 -4.56
C LYS A 368 -31.22 10.64 -3.40
N MET A 369 -30.06 10.05 -3.12
CA MET A 369 -29.90 9.05 -2.07
C MET A 369 -29.90 9.62 -0.66
N THR A 370 -29.53 10.89 -0.49
CA THR A 370 -29.43 11.57 0.81
C THR A 370 -30.73 12.25 1.25
N ASN A 371 -31.87 11.93 0.61
CA ASN A 371 -33.20 12.41 1.01
C ASN A 371 -33.26 13.93 1.24
N ARG A 372 -32.74 14.70 0.32
CA ARG A 372 -32.68 16.17 0.35
C ARG A 372 -31.70 16.81 1.35
N VAL A 373 -30.97 16.02 2.15
CA VAL A 373 -29.94 16.58 3.06
C VAL A 373 -28.94 17.49 2.32
N LEU A 374 -28.64 17.16 1.06
CA LEU A 374 -27.72 17.91 0.21
C LEU A 374 -28.46 18.70 -0.91
N SER A 375 -29.80 18.96 -0.79
CA SER A 375 -30.62 19.54 -1.85
C SER A 375 -30.14 20.93 -2.28
N ASP A 376 -29.72 21.75 -1.32
CA ASP A 376 -29.38 23.15 -1.54
C ASP A 376 -27.93 23.36 -2.02
N LEU A 377 -27.14 22.27 -2.06
CA LEU A 377 -25.77 22.34 -2.53
C LEU A 377 -25.70 22.35 -4.06
N THR A 378 -24.86 23.21 -4.59
CA THR A 378 -24.47 23.17 -6.01
C THR A 378 -23.32 22.18 -6.21
N LEU A 379 -23.16 21.70 -7.44
CA LEU A 379 -22.01 20.86 -7.82
C LEU A 379 -20.69 21.56 -7.51
N ASP A 380 -20.59 22.85 -7.86
CA ASP A 380 -19.35 23.61 -7.69
C ASP A 380 -18.97 23.78 -6.21
N ASN A 381 -19.93 24.10 -5.34
CA ASN A 381 -19.69 24.19 -3.91
C ASN A 381 -19.24 22.84 -3.33
N PHE A 382 -19.86 21.74 -3.77
CA PHE A 382 -19.48 20.41 -3.32
C PHE A 382 -18.07 20.02 -3.78
N VAL A 383 -17.78 20.19 -5.09
CA VAL A 383 -16.44 19.90 -5.66
C VAL A 383 -15.38 20.76 -4.98
N TYR A 384 -15.69 22.01 -4.70
CA TYR A 384 -14.77 22.90 -4.01
C TYR A 384 -14.51 22.45 -2.56
N ALA A 385 -15.54 22.07 -1.82
CA ALA A 385 -15.39 21.60 -0.44
C ALA A 385 -14.56 20.33 -0.31
N ILE A 386 -14.76 19.33 -1.19
CA ILE A 386 -14.00 18.07 -1.16
C ILE A 386 -12.54 18.22 -1.60
N ASN A 387 -12.20 19.34 -2.22
CA ASN A 387 -10.83 19.69 -2.64
C ASN A 387 -10.27 20.87 -1.81
N HIS A 388 -10.75 21.04 -0.58
CA HIS A 388 -10.21 22.05 0.33
C HIS A 388 -8.76 21.77 0.67
N VAL A 389 -7.89 22.77 0.53
CA VAL A 389 -6.48 22.70 0.91
C VAL A 389 -6.28 23.39 2.25
N LYS A 390 -5.89 22.62 3.25
CA LYS A 390 -5.62 23.14 4.59
C LYS A 390 -4.57 22.29 5.32
N PRO A 391 -3.40 22.83 5.64
CA PRO A 391 -2.43 22.15 6.47
C PRO A 391 -3.06 21.62 7.77
N SER A 392 -2.84 20.37 8.05
CA SER A 392 -3.42 19.68 9.21
C SER A 392 -2.35 18.95 10.02
N LYS A 393 -2.71 18.47 11.22
CA LYS A 393 -1.78 17.77 12.11
C LYS A 393 -1.71 16.27 11.83
N ILE A 394 -2.77 15.70 11.32
CA ILE A 394 -2.98 14.25 11.21
C ILE A 394 -2.86 13.83 9.75
N ARG A 395 -1.86 13.00 9.45
CA ARG A 395 -1.54 12.56 8.10
C ARG A 395 -2.73 11.91 7.37
N ILE A 396 -3.46 11.02 8.03
CA ILE A 396 -4.59 10.30 7.42
C ILE A 396 -5.81 11.19 7.13
N GLU A 397 -5.84 12.41 7.67
CA GLU A 397 -6.87 13.41 7.44
C GLU A 397 -6.39 14.52 6.48
N ALA A 398 -5.14 14.43 5.99
CA ALA A 398 -4.56 15.43 5.12
C ALA A 398 -5.21 15.42 3.74
N ASP A 399 -5.36 16.61 3.15
CA ASP A 399 -5.85 16.80 1.79
C ASP A 399 -4.80 16.38 0.74
N GLU A 400 -5.22 16.32 -0.52
CA GLU A 400 -4.39 15.87 -1.65
C GLU A 400 -3.07 16.64 -1.79
N VAL A 401 -3.09 17.95 -1.53
CA VAL A 401 -1.91 18.82 -1.69
C VAL A 401 -0.94 18.69 -0.51
N THR A 402 -1.47 18.70 0.72
CA THR A 402 -0.63 18.69 1.92
C THR A 402 -0.13 17.30 2.32
N TYR A 403 -0.78 16.23 1.85
CA TYR A 403 -0.47 14.85 2.23
C TYR A 403 1.00 14.46 2.05
N SER A 404 1.59 14.77 0.90
CA SER A 404 2.97 14.39 0.62
C SER A 404 3.99 15.11 1.52
N LEU A 405 3.68 16.28 2.07
CA LEU A 405 4.54 16.95 3.06
C LEU A 405 4.64 16.15 4.36
N HIS A 406 3.54 15.54 4.81
CA HIS A 406 3.56 14.63 5.96
C HIS A 406 4.49 13.44 5.74
N ILE A 407 4.54 12.92 4.53
CA ILE A 407 5.41 11.79 4.16
C ILE A 407 6.87 12.24 4.10
N ILE A 408 7.16 13.39 3.50
CA ILE A 408 8.51 13.94 3.40
C ILE A 408 9.12 14.18 4.79
N ILE A 409 8.33 14.67 5.76
CA ILE A 409 8.76 14.82 7.14
C ILE A 409 9.21 13.46 7.71
N ARG A 410 8.39 12.43 7.60
CA ARG A 410 8.70 11.08 8.10
C ARG A 410 9.91 10.46 7.45
N PHE A 411 10.01 10.58 6.13
CA PHE A 411 11.16 10.12 5.36
C PHE A 411 12.47 10.77 5.84
N ASN A 412 12.47 12.08 6.05
CA ASN A 412 13.65 12.79 6.54
C ASN A 412 14.02 12.34 7.96
N LEU A 413 13.05 12.19 8.86
CA LEU A 413 13.27 11.71 10.22
C LEU A 413 13.83 10.28 10.24
N GLU A 414 13.27 9.35 9.45
CA GLU A 414 13.81 8.00 9.35
C GLU A 414 15.24 7.98 8.83
N ARG A 415 15.50 8.70 7.73
CA ARG A 415 16.84 8.81 7.17
C ARG A 415 17.84 9.36 8.17
N ASP A 416 17.47 10.41 8.89
CA ASP A 416 18.36 11.05 9.86
C ASP A 416 18.58 10.19 11.12
N LEU A 417 17.57 9.38 11.55
CA LEU A 417 17.71 8.36 12.59
C LEU A 417 18.70 7.26 12.18
N PHE A 418 18.56 6.71 10.95
CA PHE A 418 19.46 5.66 10.48
C PHE A 418 20.88 6.16 10.20
N ALA A 419 21.03 7.43 9.88
CA ALA A 419 22.31 8.14 9.76
C ALA A 419 22.90 8.64 11.10
N GLU A 420 22.23 8.36 12.23
CA GLU A 420 22.62 8.79 13.59
C GLU A 420 22.77 10.30 13.75
N LYS A 421 22.10 11.10 12.90
CA LYS A 421 22.05 12.56 13.02
C LYS A 421 21.10 13.05 14.10
N ILE A 422 20.09 12.24 14.41
CA ILE A 422 19.14 12.45 15.50
C ILE A 422 18.97 11.15 16.28
N THR A 423 18.57 11.28 17.53
CA THR A 423 18.27 10.16 18.44
C THR A 423 16.76 9.95 18.59
N ILE A 424 16.36 8.81 19.14
CA ILE A 424 14.94 8.55 19.48
C ILE A 424 14.43 9.56 20.53
N ASP A 425 15.33 10.06 21.39
CA ASP A 425 14.98 11.05 22.42
C ASP A 425 14.57 12.40 21.82
N GLU A 426 15.22 12.81 20.76
CA GLU A 426 14.98 14.07 20.06
C GLU A 426 13.76 14.02 19.13
N LEU A 427 13.22 12.83 18.84
CA LEU A 427 12.14 12.65 17.86
C LEU A 427 10.93 13.56 18.10
N PRO A 428 10.38 13.76 19.32
CA PRO A 428 9.23 14.65 19.51
C PRO A 428 9.54 16.09 19.15
N GLN A 429 10.72 16.58 19.53
CA GLN A 429 11.16 17.94 19.23
C GLN A 429 11.33 18.14 17.73
N VAL A 430 12.15 17.29 17.07
CA VAL A 430 12.44 17.40 15.63
C VAL A 430 11.17 17.19 14.79
N TRP A 431 10.24 16.35 15.25
CA TRP A 431 8.92 16.21 14.66
C TRP A 431 8.14 17.52 14.70
N ASN A 432 8.01 18.13 15.86
CA ASN A 432 7.24 19.37 16.04
C ASN A 432 7.84 20.54 15.24
N GLU A 433 9.17 20.67 15.24
CA GLU A 433 9.89 21.65 14.43
C GLU A 433 9.65 21.45 12.93
N SER A 434 9.68 20.19 12.46
CA SER A 434 9.42 19.84 11.07
C SER A 434 7.98 20.16 10.64
N TYR A 435 7.01 19.88 11.51
CA TYR A 435 5.61 20.21 11.26
C TYR A 435 5.36 21.71 11.20
N ASN A 436 5.93 22.46 12.15
CA ASN A 436 5.85 23.92 12.11
C ASN A 436 6.49 24.50 10.86
N LYS A 437 7.70 24.03 10.51
CA LYS A 437 8.46 24.50 9.34
C LYS A 437 7.78 24.21 8.01
N HIS A 438 7.21 23.01 7.82
CA HIS A 438 6.73 22.55 6.51
C HIS A 438 5.21 22.65 6.33
N LEU A 439 4.46 22.67 7.41
CA LEU A 439 2.99 22.72 7.39
C LEU A 439 2.43 23.94 8.13
N GLY A 440 3.27 24.72 8.84
CA GLY A 440 2.80 25.86 9.61
C GLY A 440 1.90 25.49 10.80
N VAL A 441 1.92 24.22 11.24
CA VAL A 441 1.01 23.74 12.29
C VAL A 441 1.76 23.39 13.57
N SER A 442 1.20 23.78 14.71
CA SER A 442 1.72 23.44 16.03
C SER A 442 1.10 22.15 16.55
N ILE A 443 1.93 21.28 17.15
CA ILE A 443 1.50 20.01 17.72
C ILE A 443 1.30 20.17 19.23
N GLU A 444 0.10 19.87 19.73
CA GLU A 444 -0.24 20.10 21.14
C GLU A 444 0.24 18.98 22.08
N ASN A 445 0.42 17.77 21.55
CA ASN A 445 0.84 16.61 22.33
C ASN A 445 1.36 15.48 21.44
N ASP A 446 2.11 14.57 22.02
CA ASP A 446 2.78 13.47 21.30
C ASP A 446 1.81 12.48 20.61
N SER A 447 0.56 12.36 21.09
CA SER A 447 -0.45 11.51 20.45
C SER A 447 -0.88 12.02 19.08
N LYS A 448 -0.94 13.36 18.92
CA LYS A 448 -1.18 14.02 17.63
C LYS A 448 0.11 14.29 16.85
N GLY A 449 1.24 14.12 17.49
CA GLY A 449 2.58 14.27 16.93
C GLY A 449 3.22 12.92 16.58
N VAL A 450 4.40 12.70 17.16
CA VAL A 450 5.31 11.58 16.88
C VAL A 450 4.68 10.18 17.05
N MET A 451 3.61 10.05 17.83
CA MET A 451 2.90 8.79 18.05
C MET A 451 1.62 8.65 17.20
N GLN A 452 1.37 9.51 16.22
CA GLN A 452 0.11 9.44 15.45
C GLN A 452 0.02 8.17 14.58
N ASP A 453 1.13 7.70 14.03
CA ASP A 453 1.22 6.51 13.19
C ASP A 453 1.72 5.28 13.96
N THR A 454 1.26 4.10 13.56
CA THR A 454 1.70 2.81 14.14
C THR A 454 2.98 2.26 13.49
N HIS A 455 3.46 2.84 12.39
CA HIS A 455 4.55 2.31 11.57
C HIS A 455 5.82 2.02 12.37
N TRP A 456 6.30 2.98 13.14
CA TRP A 456 7.51 2.79 13.97
C TRP A 456 7.31 1.79 15.10
N ALA A 457 6.10 1.78 15.70
CA ALA A 457 5.75 0.77 16.71
C ALA A 457 5.73 -0.64 16.12
N SER A 458 5.43 -0.77 14.83
CA SER A 458 5.46 -2.03 14.07
C SER A 458 6.82 -2.30 13.41
N GLY A 459 7.82 -1.44 13.59
CA GLY A 459 9.13 -1.56 12.96
C GLY A 459 9.11 -1.43 11.43
N LEU A 460 8.14 -0.70 10.88
CA LEU A 460 7.98 -0.43 9.45
C LEU A 460 8.78 0.82 9.05
N TYR A 461 10.10 0.72 9.07
CA TYR A 461 10.97 1.77 8.53
C TYR A 461 11.19 1.57 7.04
N GLY A 462 11.33 2.66 6.29
CA GLY A 462 11.49 2.66 4.82
C GLY A 462 10.18 2.51 4.03
N TYR A 463 9.04 2.42 4.72
CA TYR A 463 7.72 2.27 4.09
C TYR A 463 7.11 3.61 3.66
N PHE A 464 7.27 4.67 4.45
CA PHE A 464 6.63 5.97 4.20
C PHE A 464 6.88 6.55 2.80
N PRO A 465 8.07 6.44 2.19
CA PRO A 465 8.29 6.97 0.84
C PRO A 465 7.28 6.49 -0.19
N SER A 466 6.82 5.24 -0.11
CA SER A 466 5.88 4.63 -1.07
C SER A 466 4.59 5.44 -1.22
N TYR A 467 4.09 6.05 -0.14
CA TYR A 467 2.88 6.87 -0.18
C TYR A 467 3.01 8.12 -1.07
N ALA A 468 4.12 8.86 -0.95
CA ALA A 468 4.32 10.05 -1.78
C ALA A 468 4.81 9.70 -3.20
N LEU A 469 5.59 8.62 -3.34
CA LEU A 469 5.95 8.06 -4.64
C LEU A 469 4.69 7.63 -5.40
N GLY A 470 3.70 7.05 -4.73
CA GLY A 470 2.40 6.72 -5.33
C GLY A 470 1.70 7.92 -5.95
N ASN A 471 1.70 9.08 -5.26
CA ASN A 471 1.18 10.32 -5.81
C ASN A 471 1.96 10.76 -7.08
N ILE A 472 3.29 10.68 -7.05
CA ILE A 472 4.13 11.08 -8.19
C ILE A 472 3.88 10.13 -9.37
N TYR A 473 3.88 8.80 -9.13
CA TYR A 473 3.55 7.83 -10.17
C TYR A 473 2.16 8.09 -10.76
N SER A 474 1.14 8.35 -9.92
CA SER A 474 -0.21 8.61 -10.43
C SER A 474 -0.28 9.83 -11.35
N GLY A 475 0.46 10.91 -11.03
CA GLY A 475 0.55 12.09 -11.90
C GLY A 475 1.29 11.81 -13.21
N GLN A 476 2.35 11.00 -13.17
CA GLN A 476 3.08 10.62 -14.39
C GLN A 476 2.28 9.63 -15.25
N LEU A 477 1.52 8.72 -14.63
CA LEU A 477 0.57 7.85 -15.32
C LEU A 477 -0.57 8.66 -15.96
N LEU A 478 -1.10 9.67 -15.27
CA LEU A 478 -2.13 10.56 -15.82
C LEU A 478 -1.63 11.25 -17.10
N ALA A 479 -0.44 11.84 -17.08
CA ALA A 479 0.12 12.51 -18.26
C ALA A 479 0.24 11.54 -19.45
N SER A 480 0.73 10.31 -19.21
CA SER A 480 0.81 9.29 -20.26
C SER A 480 -0.56 8.81 -20.75
N MET A 481 -1.54 8.73 -19.85
CA MET A 481 -2.91 8.35 -20.20
C MET A 481 -3.59 9.43 -21.04
N GLU A 482 -3.35 10.70 -20.75
CA GLU A 482 -3.95 11.83 -21.50
C GLU A 482 -3.44 11.92 -22.94
N ASP A 483 -2.22 11.45 -23.21
CA ASP A 483 -1.70 11.30 -24.58
C ASP A 483 -2.49 10.22 -25.36
N ASP A 484 -2.91 9.15 -24.71
CA ASP A 484 -3.62 8.02 -25.32
C ASP A 484 -5.15 8.19 -25.33
N LEU A 485 -5.73 8.83 -24.30
CA LEU A 485 -7.17 8.94 -24.04
C LEU A 485 -7.59 10.41 -23.84
N GLN A 486 -7.60 11.19 -24.90
CA GLN A 486 -7.89 12.65 -24.85
C GLN A 486 -9.29 12.98 -24.34
N ASP A 487 -10.26 12.09 -24.50
CA ASP A 487 -11.67 12.29 -24.12
C ASP A 487 -12.07 11.67 -22.77
N TRP A 488 -11.10 11.14 -22.00
CA TRP A 488 -11.37 10.43 -20.75
C TRP A 488 -12.23 11.22 -19.75
N ARG A 489 -12.02 12.55 -19.67
CA ARG A 489 -12.81 13.44 -18.79
C ARG A 489 -14.29 13.45 -19.19
N THR A 490 -14.58 13.48 -20.49
CA THR A 490 -15.94 13.43 -21.02
C THR A 490 -16.60 12.08 -20.73
N GLN A 491 -15.84 10.99 -20.80
CA GLN A 491 -16.33 9.65 -20.48
C GLN A 491 -16.65 9.54 -18.97
N ILE A 492 -15.77 10.01 -18.10
CA ILE A 492 -16.03 10.06 -16.65
C ILE A 492 -17.28 10.89 -16.32
N ALA A 493 -17.48 12.04 -16.98
CA ALA A 493 -18.67 12.87 -16.80
C ALA A 493 -19.98 12.19 -17.24
N LYS A 494 -19.90 11.16 -18.08
CA LYS A 494 -21.02 10.28 -18.46
C LYS A 494 -21.16 9.04 -17.57
N GLY A 495 -20.24 8.83 -16.63
CA GLY A 495 -20.23 7.69 -15.72
C GLY A 495 -19.51 6.46 -16.29
N ASP A 496 -18.68 6.65 -17.29
CA ASP A 496 -17.90 5.58 -17.92
C ASP A 496 -16.43 5.64 -17.48
N PHE A 497 -15.99 4.63 -16.72
CA PHE A 497 -14.63 4.44 -16.25
C PHE A 497 -13.90 3.34 -17.04
N ILE A 498 -14.57 2.68 -17.98
CA ILE A 498 -14.09 1.44 -18.62
C ILE A 498 -12.76 1.68 -19.35
N ASN A 499 -12.66 2.73 -20.17
CA ASN A 499 -11.45 3.00 -20.96
C ASN A 499 -10.26 3.39 -20.08
N VAL A 500 -10.48 4.16 -19.02
CA VAL A 500 -9.46 4.48 -18.00
C VAL A 500 -8.98 3.18 -17.33
N LYS A 501 -9.89 2.32 -16.89
CA LYS A 501 -9.56 1.01 -16.30
C LYS A 501 -8.77 0.13 -17.27
N GLN A 502 -9.17 0.05 -18.53
CA GLN A 502 -8.48 -0.75 -19.54
C GLN A 502 -7.07 -0.21 -19.83
N TRP A 503 -6.91 1.12 -19.84
CA TRP A 503 -5.59 1.72 -19.96
C TRP A 503 -4.67 1.35 -18.79
N LEU A 504 -5.17 1.43 -17.55
CA LEU A 504 -4.43 1.03 -16.35
C LEU A 504 -4.06 -0.46 -16.39
N ILE A 505 -4.99 -1.34 -16.81
CA ILE A 505 -4.74 -2.77 -16.97
C ILE A 505 -3.59 -2.99 -17.96
N LYS A 506 -3.71 -2.45 -19.15
CA LYS A 506 -2.74 -2.64 -20.24
C LYS A 506 -1.35 -2.10 -19.88
N ASN A 507 -1.29 -0.91 -19.27
CA ASN A 507 -0.02 -0.19 -19.09
C ASN A 507 0.60 -0.39 -17.69
N VAL A 508 -0.16 -0.87 -16.69
CA VAL A 508 0.35 -1.08 -15.33
C VAL A 508 0.11 -2.53 -14.85
N HIS A 509 -1.17 -2.98 -14.82
CA HIS A 509 -1.51 -4.24 -14.16
C HIS A 509 -0.90 -5.45 -14.89
N ASP A 510 -0.90 -5.43 -16.23
CA ASP A 510 -0.35 -6.49 -17.08
C ASP A 510 1.16 -6.68 -16.95
N TYR A 511 1.86 -5.71 -16.37
CA TYR A 511 3.29 -5.85 -16.09
C TYR A 511 3.58 -6.56 -14.77
N GLY A 512 2.66 -6.55 -13.81
CA GLY A 512 2.88 -7.12 -12.49
C GLY A 512 4.24 -6.72 -11.91
N ASN A 513 5.04 -7.70 -11.51
CA ASN A 513 6.41 -7.53 -11.01
C ASN A 513 7.48 -7.90 -12.07
N LEU A 514 7.18 -7.75 -13.37
CA LEU A 514 8.15 -8.05 -14.43
C LEU A 514 9.33 -7.07 -14.41
N HIS A 515 9.08 -5.82 -14.05
CA HIS A 515 10.07 -4.75 -13.96
C HIS A 515 10.15 -4.17 -12.55
N ASN A 516 11.28 -3.54 -12.22
CA ASN A 516 11.34 -2.72 -11.00
C ASN A 516 10.57 -1.41 -11.22
N PRO A 517 10.15 -0.69 -10.15
CA PRO A 517 9.35 0.52 -10.28
C PRO A 517 9.95 1.58 -11.20
N LYS A 518 11.26 1.81 -11.07
CA LYS A 518 11.98 2.77 -11.90
C LYS A 518 11.94 2.42 -13.40
N ASP A 519 12.08 1.14 -13.71
CA ASP A 519 12.07 0.66 -15.09
C ASP A 519 10.63 0.69 -15.65
N LEU A 520 9.64 0.31 -14.83
CA LEU A 520 8.24 0.29 -15.22
C LEU A 520 7.73 1.70 -15.57
N ILE A 521 7.99 2.71 -14.71
CA ILE A 521 7.54 4.08 -15.00
C ILE A 521 8.17 4.62 -16.28
N LYS A 522 9.44 4.28 -16.55
CA LYS A 522 10.12 4.64 -17.79
C LYS A 522 9.52 3.95 -19.02
N ILE A 523 9.15 2.68 -18.91
CA ILE A 523 8.47 1.95 -20.00
C ILE A 523 7.13 2.61 -20.33
N ILE A 524 6.34 2.97 -19.31
CA ILE A 524 4.99 3.54 -19.48
C ILE A 524 5.05 4.97 -20.02
N SER A 525 5.92 5.80 -19.47
CA SER A 525 5.93 7.25 -19.75
C SER A 525 7.04 7.71 -20.70
N GLY A 526 7.93 6.81 -21.10
CA GLY A 526 9.13 7.17 -21.88
C GLY A 526 10.18 8.00 -21.11
N LYS A 527 9.94 8.29 -19.83
CA LYS A 527 10.78 9.17 -18.98
C LYS A 527 11.13 8.48 -17.65
N GLU A 528 12.25 8.88 -17.08
CA GLU A 528 12.58 8.55 -15.70
C GLU A 528 11.52 9.14 -14.76
N LEU A 529 11.54 8.72 -13.47
CA LEU A 529 10.64 9.27 -12.46
C LEU A 529 10.74 10.81 -12.40
N ASP A 530 9.63 11.49 -12.68
CA ASP A 530 9.52 12.95 -12.77
C ASP A 530 8.32 13.43 -11.95
N VAL A 531 8.55 14.41 -11.09
CA VAL A 531 7.51 15.01 -10.23
C VAL A 531 6.66 16.05 -10.97
N LYS A 532 7.16 16.60 -12.07
CA LYS A 532 6.49 17.70 -12.79
C LYS A 532 5.08 17.38 -13.27
N PRO A 533 4.81 16.18 -13.84
CA PRO A 533 3.44 15.84 -14.23
C PRO A 533 2.45 15.93 -13.07
N TYR A 534 2.82 15.44 -11.88
CA TYR A 534 1.97 15.54 -10.70
C TYR A 534 1.77 16.98 -10.22
N LEU A 535 2.84 17.77 -10.16
CA LEU A 535 2.76 19.19 -9.81
C LEU A 535 1.93 20.00 -10.84
N ASN A 536 2.05 19.71 -12.13
CA ASN A 536 1.25 20.35 -13.17
C ASN A 536 -0.23 20.04 -13.00
N TYR A 537 -0.57 18.76 -12.79
CA TYR A 537 -1.95 18.34 -12.49
C TYR A 537 -2.51 19.09 -11.27
N LEU A 538 -1.78 19.15 -10.17
CA LEU A 538 -2.23 19.88 -8.99
C LEU A 538 -2.38 21.38 -9.24
N ASN A 539 -1.41 22.03 -9.91
CA ASN A 539 -1.49 23.46 -10.21
C ASN A 539 -2.69 23.76 -11.13
N GLU A 540 -2.93 22.96 -12.16
CA GLU A 540 -4.08 23.13 -13.05
C GLU A 540 -5.41 22.98 -12.30
N LYS A 541 -5.56 21.93 -11.49
CA LYS A 541 -6.76 21.65 -10.70
C LYS A 541 -7.05 22.77 -9.70
N TYR A 542 -6.05 23.14 -8.91
CA TYR A 542 -6.23 24.07 -7.80
C TYR A 542 -6.25 25.54 -8.24
N SER A 543 -5.57 25.92 -9.33
CA SER A 543 -5.72 27.26 -9.90
C SER A 543 -7.15 27.54 -10.38
N ARG A 544 -7.81 26.54 -10.97
CA ARG A 544 -9.22 26.66 -11.37
C ARG A 544 -10.18 26.75 -10.16
N LEU A 545 -9.90 25.98 -9.11
CA LEU A 545 -10.73 25.96 -7.91
C LEU A 545 -10.57 27.24 -7.08
N TYR A 546 -9.36 27.71 -6.87
CA TYR A 546 -9.03 28.85 -6.03
C TYR A 546 -8.90 30.17 -6.81
N GLU A 547 -9.01 30.16 -8.14
CA GLU A 547 -9.02 31.33 -9.03
C GLU A 547 -7.75 32.19 -8.87
N PHE A 548 -6.55 31.58 -8.98
CA PHE A 548 -5.27 32.29 -8.98
C PHE A 548 -4.43 32.01 -10.23
#